data_ad3976e6909aa9bb5be99c4830ce334e
#
_entry.id   ad3976e6909aa9bb5be99c4830ce334e
#
_cell.length_a   1.000
_cell.length_b   1.000
_cell.length_c   1.000
_cell.angle_alpha   90.00
_cell.angle_beta   90.00
_cell.angle_gamma   90.00
#
_symmetry.space_group_name_H-M   'P 1'
#
loop_
_entity.id
_entity.type
_entity.pdbx_description
1 polymer ?
#
loop_
_entity_poly.entity_id
_entity_poly.type
_entity_poly.pdbx_seq_one_letter_code
_entity_poly.pdbx_strand_id
1 'polypeptide(L)'
;MQAFNIINRYIFRELLSPFAISLFFLTFVFLMTRIPEITNMVVNYNADVSSIGLMIVYTLPRFLEFTIPMSVMISILLTFMRMAQDNEIVALKGAGTSLYKLLPPVLIFCFSGVFLTMCVTVVGVSWGKLSIKKKSIELARTSIDAALQARQFNSDLDDIMIYVAHVDMKTKELKDIFIEDRRTKGVVNISIAPSGRLVRLEDEQTYTIRLYNGVINQVDMEDNSVSHLGFGDYDINIDLDSLNKTGGKMSKELDERNIGDLIQFIRAGISNKIHLSEALMELHERFAIPFACLSLGLLAFPLGVQSASLRKSSGFSLGIFFFLFYYFLLAAGWSAGETGDYPPILGMWLPNVIMGGVGIFFLIKNAKEEPVILPAFLTTAILIVKNRFAKKR
;
A
#
# COMPACT_ATOMS: atom_id res chain seq x y z
N MET A 1 36.22 -26.92 7.09
CA MET A 1 35.24 -26.54 6.06
C MET A 1 33.87 -27.22 6.26
N GLN A 2 33.79 -28.52 6.54
CA GLN A 2 32.50 -29.24 6.68
C GLN A 2 31.63 -28.74 7.86
N ALA A 3 32.19 -28.46 9.03
CA ALA A 3 31.44 -27.95 10.20
C ALA A 3 30.80 -26.57 9.95
N PHE A 4 31.44 -25.71 9.16
CA PHE A 4 30.90 -24.39 8.78
C PHE A 4 29.66 -24.49 7.89
N ASN A 5 29.64 -25.47 6.98
CA ASN A 5 28.45 -25.74 6.14
C ASN A 5 27.28 -26.28 6.98
N ILE A 6 27.53 -27.07 8.02
CA ILE A 6 26.47 -27.62 8.89
C ILE A 6 25.81 -26.51 9.70
N ILE A 7 26.59 -25.63 10.32
CA ILE A 7 26.07 -24.48 11.11
C ILE A 7 25.25 -23.54 10.21
N ASN A 8 25.75 -23.21 9.03
CA ASN A 8 25.05 -22.32 8.10
C ASN A 8 23.70 -22.89 7.65
N ARG A 9 23.67 -24.22 7.34
CA ARG A 9 22.46 -24.93 6.98
C ARG A 9 21.47 -25.01 8.14
N TYR A 10 21.96 -25.23 9.35
CA TYR A 10 21.15 -25.25 10.56
C TYR A 10 20.46 -23.90 10.77
N ILE A 11 21.23 -22.80 10.83
CA ILE A 11 20.71 -21.46 11.04
C ILE A 11 19.70 -21.10 9.93
N PHE A 12 20.02 -21.37 8.68
CA PHE A 12 19.11 -21.08 7.56
C PHE A 12 17.77 -21.83 7.71
N ARG A 13 17.76 -23.09 8.11
CA ARG A 13 16.52 -23.86 8.36
C ARG A 13 15.72 -23.31 9.53
N GLU A 14 16.41 -22.89 10.60
CA GLU A 14 15.78 -22.29 11.77
C GLU A 14 15.11 -20.94 11.45
N LEU A 15 15.61 -20.20 10.48
CA LEU A 15 14.99 -18.94 10.01
C LEU A 15 13.68 -19.19 9.24
N LEU A 16 13.52 -20.33 8.55
CA LEU A 16 12.36 -20.55 7.69
C LEU A 16 11.04 -20.67 8.45
N SER A 17 11.03 -21.33 9.62
CA SER A 17 9.80 -21.55 10.39
C SER A 17 9.22 -20.25 10.94
N PRO A 18 9.97 -19.39 11.66
CA PRO A 18 9.46 -18.10 12.11
C PRO A 18 9.09 -17.16 10.94
N PHE A 19 9.82 -17.26 9.81
CA PHE A 19 9.48 -16.49 8.61
C PHE A 19 8.11 -16.86 8.07
N ALA A 20 7.85 -18.14 7.84
CA ALA A 20 6.57 -18.60 7.30
C ALA A 20 5.39 -18.23 8.21
N ILE A 21 5.57 -18.40 9.53
CA ILE A 21 4.55 -18.06 10.53
C ILE A 21 4.28 -16.55 10.56
N SER A 22 5.34 -15.74 10.61
CA SER A 22 5.20 -14.28 10.65
C SER A 22 4.64 -13.73 9.34
N LEU A 23 5.06 -14.27 8.19
CA LEU A 23 4.54 -13.87 6.88
C LEU A 23 3.04 -14.15 6.77
N PHE A 24 2.62 -15.36 7.14
CA PHE A 24 1.20 -15.73 7.13
C PHE A 24 0.38 -14.85 8.07
N PHE A 25 0.85 -14.69 9.32
CA PHE A 25 0.15 -13.89 10.33
C PHE A 25 0.02 -12.43 9.92
N LEU A 26 1.11 -11.80 9.47
CA LEU A 26 1.10 -10.40 9.06
C LEU A 26 0.24 -10.18 7.82
N THR A 27 0.36 -11.06 6.82
CA THR A 27 -0.48 -10.97 5.62
C THR A 27 -1.96 -11.10 5.98
N PHE A 28 -2.31 -12.00 6.91
CA PHE A 28 -3.67 -12.14 7.41
C PHE A 28 -4.16 -10.87 8.12
N VAL A 29 -3.34 -10.28 9.00
CA VAL A 29 -3.68 -9.01 9.68
C VAL A 29 -3.92 -7.89 8.67
N PHE A 30 -3.07 -7.75 7.65
CA PHE A 30 -3.28 -6.75 6.60
C PHE A 30 -4.53 -7.02 5.76
N LEU A 31 -4.86 -8.29 5.48
CA LEU A 31 -6.11 -8.63 4.81
C LEU A 31 -7.34 -8.21 5.62
N MET A 32 -7.28 -8.27 6.96
CA MET A 32 -8.36 -7.83 7.82
C MET A 32 -8.69 -6.33 7.64
N THR A 33 -7.73 -5.51 7.26
CA THR A 33 -7.96 -4.09 6.98
C THR A 33 -8.83 -3.86 5.73
N ARG A 34 -8.98 -4.88 4.85
CA ARG A 34 -9.81 -4.83 3.64
C ARG A 34 -11.24 -5.32 3.84
N ILE A 35 -11.58 -5.82 5.02
CA ILE A 35 -12.95 -6.29 5.31
C ILE A 35 -14.03 -5.25 5.01
N PRO A 36 -13.90 -3.96 5.40
CA PRO A 36 -14.92 -2.96 5.09
C PRO A 36 -15.14 -2.79 3.58
N GLU A 37 -14.07 -2.78 2.80
CA GLU A 37 -14.11 -2.68 1.33
C GLU A 37 -14.83 -3.89 0.72
N ILE A 38 -14.49 -5.09 1.18
CA ILE A 38 -15.13 -6.34 0.77
C ILE A 38 -16.62 -6.32 1.13
N THR A 39 -16.97 -5.90 2.34
CA THR A 39 -18.36 -5.79 2.79
C THR A 39 -19.16 -4.84 1.90
N ASN A 40 -18.60 -3.69 1.56
CA ASN A 40 -19.22 -2.74 0.65
C ASN A 40 -19.45 -3.34 -0.75
N MET A 41 -18.50 -4.13 -1.25
CA MET A 41 -18.65 -4.81 -2.54
C MET A 41 -19.76 -5.87 -2.51
N VAL A 42 -19.87 -6.64 -1.44
CA VAL A 42 -20.94 -7.62 -1.27
C VAL A 42 -22.31 -6.96 -1.20
N VAL A 43 -22.43 -5.90 -0.40
CA VAL A 43 -23.72 -5.25 -0.12
C VAL A 43 -24.17 -4.38 -1.28
N ASN A 44 -23.28 -3.64 -1.91
CA ASN A 44 -23.63 -2.65 -2.92
C ASN A 44 -23.61 -3.23 -4.35
N TYR A 45 -22.75 -4.21 -4.65
CA TYR A 45 -22.56 -4.72 -6.00
C TYR A 45 -23.13 -6.15 -6.22
N ASN A 46 -23.76 -6.76 -5.20
CA ASN A 46 -24.17 -8.18 -5.26
C ASN A 46 -23.06 -9.08 -5.84
N ALA A 47 -21.80 -8.76 -5.51
CA ALA A 47 -20.64 -9.43 -6.06
C ALA A 47 -20.65 -10.90 -5.68
N ASP A 48 -20.44 -11.79 -6.65
CA ASP A 48 -20.32 -13.22 -6.39
C ASP A 48 -19.09 -13.52 -5.54
N VAL A 49 -19.18 -14.54 -4.68
CA VAL A 49 -18.11 -14.96 -3.76
C VAL A 49 -16.80 -15.24 -4.50
N SER A 50 -16.88 -15.77 -5.73
CA SER A 50 -15.70 -16.00 -6.57
C SER A 50 -14.99 -14.72 -6.97
N SER A 51 -15.74 -13.67 -7.31
CA SER A 51 -15.21 -12.34 -7.66
C SER A 51 -14.50 -11.69 -6.47
N ILE A 52 -15.09 -11.83 -5.28
CA ILE A 52 -14.49 -11.35 -4.03
C ILE A 52 -13.17 -12.07 -3.74
N GLY A 53 -13.16 -13.41 -3.85
CA GLY A 53 -11.95 -14.20 -3.67
C GLY A 53 -10.82 -13.80 -4.62
N LEU A 54 -11.13 -13.54 -5.89
CA LEU A 54 -10.18 -13.05 -6.88
C LEU A 54 -9.64 -11.65 -6.53
N MET A 55 -10.48 -10.73 -6.09
CA MET A 55 -10.04 -9.39 -5.68
C MET A 55 -9.09 -9.44 -4.47
N ILE A 56 -9.36 -10.33 -3.51
CA ILE A 56 -8.45 -10.58 -2.38
C ILE A 56 -7.09 -11.07 -2.90
N VAL A 57 -7.08 -12.03 -3.83
CA VAL A 57 -5.82 -12.54 -4.42
C VAL A 57 -5.06 -11.45 -5.16
N TYR A 58 -5.75 -10.58 -5.89
CA TYR A 58 -5.12 -9.46 -6.60
C TYR A 58 -4.57 -8.37 -5.65
N THR A 59 -5.10 -8.28 -4.44
CA THR A 59 -4.61 -7.34 -3.41
C THR A 59 -3.39 -7.90 -2.65
N LEU A 60 -3.19 -9.22 -2.62
CA LEU A 60 -2.08 -9.87 -1.90
C LEU A 60 -0.69 -9.30 -2.21
N PRO A 61 -0.30 -9.05 -3.48
CA PRO A 61 1.03 -8.51 -3.78
C PRO A 61 1.33 -7.19 -3.08
N ARG A 62 0.34 -6.31 -2.96
CA ARG A 62 0.50 -5.02 -2.25
C ARG A 62 0.83 -5.23 -0.77
N PHE A 63 0.26 -6.22 -0.12
CA PHE A 63 0.57 -6.53 1.27
C PHE A 63 1.91 -7.24 1.41
N LEU A 64 2.21 -8.18 0.51
CA LEU A 64 3.46 -8.94 0.53
C LEU A 64 4.69 -8.03 0.40
N GLU A 65 4.58 -6.93 -0.31
CA GLU A 65 5.61 -5.90 -0.43
C GLU A 65 6.13 -5.43 0.94
N PHE A 66 5.23 -5.22 1.91
CA PHE A 66 5.57 -4.77 3.26
C PHE A 66 5.78 -5.93 4.23
N THR A 67 5.00 -7.00 4.09
CA THR A 67 5.05 -8.12 5.05
C THR A 67 6.29 -8.99 4.90
N ILE A 68 6.87 -9.10 3.69
CA ILE A 68 8.09 -9.90 3.49
C ILE A 68 9.28 -9.28 4.25
N PRO A 69 9.66 -7.99 4.09
CA PRO A 69 10.75 -7.38 4.86
C PRO A 69 10.52 -7.46 6.38
N MET A 70 9.29 -7.23 6.83
CA MET A 70 8.92 -7.36 8.23
C MET A 70 9.13 -8.80 8.73
N SER A 71 8.69 -9.79 7.96
CA SER A 71 8.82 -11.21 8.32
C SER A 71 10.28 -11.67 8.33
N VAL A 72 11.11 -11.17 7.41
CA VAL A 72 12.56 -11.41 7.41
C VAL A 72 13.19 -10.88 8.70
N MET A 73 12.88 -9.65 9.07
CA MET A 73 13.38 -9.04 10.30
C MET A 73 12.94 -9.81 11.56
N ILE A 74 11.63 -10.11 11.67
CA ILE A 74 11.07 -10.86 12.81
C ILE A 74 11.69 -12.25 12.91
N SER A 75 11.82 -12.93 11.78
CA SER A 75 12.41 -14.28 11.72
C SER A 75 13.83 -14.28 12.25
N ILE A 76 14.68 -13.37 11.78
CA ILE A 76 16.07 -13.25 12.25
C ILE A 76 16.10 -12.93 13.74
N LEU A 77 15.30 -11.95 14.16
CA LEU A 77 15.24 -11.53 15.56
C LEU A 77 14.85 -12.69 16.48
N LEU A 78 13.73 -13.38 16.19
CA LEU A 78 13.22 -14.48 17.01
C LEU A 78 14.17 -15.67 17.04
N THR A 79 14.74 -16.05 15.89
CA THR A 79 15.69 -17.17 15.81
C THR A 79 16.92 -16.90 16.65
N PHE A 80 17.56 -15.73 16.53
CA PHE A 80 18.74 -15.41 17.30
C PHE A 80 18.45 -15.12 18.79
N MET A 81 17.26 -14.60 19.10
CA MET A 81 16.78 -14.51 20.49
C MET A 81 16.67 -15.90 21.13
N ARG A 82 16.08 -16.88 20.43
CA ARG A 82 15.97 -18.25 20.92
C ARG A 82 17.36 -18.89 21.11
N MET A 83 18.21 -18.83 20.08
CA MET A 83 19.57 -19.37 20.16
C MET A 83 20.39 -18.73 21.30
N ALA A 84 20.14 -17.43 21.58
CA ALA A 84 20.79 -16.73 22.69
C ALA A 84 20.23 -17.19 24.05
N GLN A 85 18.92 -17.44 24.17
CA GLN A 85 18.28 -17.95 25.40
C GLN A 85 18.69 -19.40 25.70
N ASP A 86 18.82 -20.22 24.67
CA ASP A 86 19.24 -21.62 24.78
C ASP A 86 20.77 -21.77 24.96
N ASN A 87 21.51 -20.65 25.10
CA ASN A 87 22.97 -20.58 25.21
C ASN A 87 23.75 -21.17 24.01
N GLU A 88 23.08 -21.41 22.88
CA GLU A 88 23.71 -21.91 21.65
C GLU A 88 24.78 -20.95 21.12
N ILE A 89 24.50 -19.64 21.17
CA ILE A 89 25.46 -18.60 20.74
C ILE A 89 26.69 -18.58 21.65
N VAL A 90 26.53 -18.77 22.97
CA VAL A 90 27.63 -18.84 23.94
C VAL A 90 28.47 -20.09 23.69
N ALA A 91 27.83 -21.24 23.45
CA ALA A 91 28.51 -22.48 23.10
C ALA A 91 29.34 -22.37 21.81
N LEU A 92 28.75 -21.75 20.75
CA LEU A 92 29.43 -21.50 19.48
C LEU A 92 30.66 -20.58 19.67
N LYS A 93 30.51 -19.51 20.44
CA LYS A 93 31.64 -18.61 20.80
C LYS A 93 32.71 -19.36 21.60
N GLY A 94 32.32 -20.18 22.57
CA GLY A 94 33.24 -21.03 23.35
C GLY A 94 34.01 -22.02 22.48
N ALA A 95 33.43 -22.49 21.40
CA ALA A 95 34.06 -23.31 20.36
C ALA A 95 34.95 -22.51 19.37
N GLY A 96 35.21 -21.22 19.62
CA GLY A 96 36.04 -20.34 18.78
C GLY A 96 35.35 -19.79 17.51
N THR A 97 34.02 -19.87 17.44
CA THR A 97 33.26 -19.28 16.32
C THR A 97 32.97 -17.81 16.60
N SER A 98 33.54 -16.89 15.80
CA SER A 98 33.24 -15.47 15.91
C SER A 98 31.81 -15.14 15.42
N LEU A 99 31.23 -14.04 15.94
CA LEU A 99 29.90 -13.57 15.53
C LEU A 99 29.82 -13.32 14.02
N TYR A 100 30.90 -12.84 13.40
CA TYR A 100 30.95 -12.63 11.94
C TYR A 100 30.83 -13.93 11.14
N LYS A 101 31.21 -15.08 11.68
CA LYS A 101 31.03 -16.39 11.01
C LYS A 101 29.57 -16.86 10.99
N LEU A 102 28.69 -16.26 11.79
CA LEU A 102 27.24 -16.52 11.79
C LEU A 102 26.46 -15.59 10.82
N LEU A 103 27.13 -14.58 10.27
CA LEU A 103 26.52 -13.62 9.35
C LEU A 103 26.17 -14.20 7.95
N PRO A 104 26.99 -15.07 7.32
CA PRO A 104 26.70 -15.58 5.97
C PRO A 104 25.32 -16.20 5.78
N PRO A 105 24.80 -17.10 6.65
CA PRO A 105 23.45 -17.65 6.48
C PRO A 105 22.36 -16.59 6.64
N VAL A 106 22.58 -15.57 7.49
CA VAL A 106 21.66 -14.43 7.64
C VAL A 106 21.63 -13.61 6.36
N LEU A 107 22.79 -13.29 5.78
CA LEU A 107 22.86 -12.55 4.52
C LEU A 107 22.21 -13.31 3.38
N ILE A 108 22.46 -14.62 3.25
CA ILE A 108 21.80 -15.45 2.22
C ILE A 108 20.27 -15.40 2.39
N PHE A 109 19.79 -15.47 3.63
CA PHE A 109 18.37 -15.35 3.94
C PHE A 109 17.83 -13.97 3.60
N CYS A 110 18.52 -12.89 3.96
CA CYS A 110 18.16 -11.52 3.58
C CYS A 110 18.11 -11.36 2.05
N PHE A 111 19.11 -11.85 1.31
CA PHE A 111 19.12 -11.79 -0.15
C PHE A 111 17.98 -12.59 -0.78
N SER A 112 17.61 -13.74 -0.20
CA SER A 112 16.41 -14.47 -0.65
C SER A 112 15.14 -13.65 -0.43
N GLY A 113 15.05 -12.92 0.70
CA GLY A 113 13.98 -11.95 0.97
C GLY A 113 13.97 -10.79 -0.02
N VAL A 114 15.14 -10.20 -0.32
CA VAL A 114 15.28 -9.16 -1.36
C VAL A 114 14.76 -9.66 -2.70
N PHE A 115 15.17 -10.84 -3.13
CA PHE A 115 14.75 -11.41 -4.40
C PHE A 115 13.22 -11.65 -4.43
N LEU A 116 12.67 -12.23 -3.37
CA LEU A 116 11.24 -12.49 -3.27
C LEU A 116 10.43 -11.18 -3.31
N THR A 117 10.84 -10.18 -2.50
CA THR A 117 10.18 -8.87 -2.50
C THR A 117 10.32 -8.17 -3.83
N MET A 118 11.48 -8.25 -4.49
CA MET A 118 11.71 -7.67 -5.82
C MET A 118 10.74 -8.25 -6.86
N CYS A 119 10.53 -9.57 -6.87
CA CYS A 119 9.54 -10.19 -7.75
C CYS A 119 8.12 -9.67 -7.48
N VAL A 120 7.78 -9.47 -6.21
CA VAL A 120 6.46 -8.98 -5.81
C VAL A 120 6.28 -7.51 -6.20
N THR A 121 7.24 -6.62 -5.92
CA THR A 121 7.13 -5.19 -6.20
C THR A 121 7.16 -4.88 -7.69
N VAL A 122 8.04 -5.57 -8.44
CA VAL A 122 8.24 -5.31 -9.87
C VAL A 122 7.08 -5.83 -10.72
N VAL A 123 6.61 -7.05 -10.44
CA VAL A 123 5.61 -7.74 -11.26
C VAL A 123 4.28 -7.82 -10.55
N GLY A 124 4.28 -8.25 -9.29
CA GLY A 124 3.07 -8.58 -8.54
C GLY A 124 2.18 -7.36 -8.29
N VAL A 125 2.74 -6.25 -7.84
CA VAL A 125 1.97 -5.05 -7.49
C VAL A 125 1.28 -4.45 -8.72
N SER A 126 2.00 -4.25 -9.81
CA SER A 126 1.43 -3.73 -11.05
C SER A 126 0.36 -4.66 -11.65
N TRP A 127 0.61 -5.99 -11.64
CA TRP A 127 -0.36 -6.98 -12.08
C TRP A 127 -1.61 -6.98 -11.20
N GLY A 128 -1.45 -6.96 -9.88
CA GLY A 128 -2.56 -6.95 -8.91
C GLY A 128 -3.46 -5.74 -9.09
N LYS A 129 -2.89 -4.53 -9.15
CA LYS A 129 -3.65 -3.28 -9.33
C LYS A 129 -4.40 -3.23 -10.66
N LEU A 130 -3.75 -3.59 -11.77
CA LEU A 130 -4.41 -3.66 -13.08
C LEU A 130 -5.55 -4.69 -13.09
N SER A 131 -5.38 -5.83 -12.39
CA SER A 131 -6.41 -6.86 -12.31
C SER A 131 -7.59 -6.43 -11.45
N ILE A 132 -7.36 -5.75 -10.32
CA ILE A 132 -8.40 -5.15 -9.49
C ILE A 132 -9.20 -4.14 -10.31
N LYS A 133 -8.53 -3.23 -11.01
CA LYS A 133 -9.17 -2.20 -11.84
C LYS A 133 -10.05 -2.81 -12.93
N LYS A 134 -9.52 -3.79 -13.66
CA LYS A 134 -10.31 -4.52 -14.67
C LYS A 134 -11.52 -5.19 -14.07
N LYS A 135 -11.36 -5.87 -12.91
CA LYS A 135 -12.47 -6.56 -12.25
C LYS A 135 -13.50 -5.59 -11.67
N SER A 136 -13.06 -4.45 -11.13
CA SER A 136 -13.98 -3.40 -10.66
C SER A 136 -14.80 -2.81 -11.80
N ILE A 137 -14.19 -2.57 -12.97
CA ILE A 137 -14.91 -2.11 -14.18
C ILE A 137 -15.91 -3.18 -14.66
N GLU A 138 -15.51 -4.46 -14.67
CA GLU A 138 -16.40 -5.57 -15.04
C GLU A 138 -17.60 -5.66 -14.10
N LEU A 139 -17.39 -5.55 -12.79
CA LEU A 139 -18.46 -5.54 -11.79
C LEU A 139 -19.34 -4.31 -11.94
N ALA A 140 -18.78 -3.14 -12.16
CA ALA A 140 -19.54 -1.93 -12.43
C ALA A 140 -20.41 -2.05 -13.70
N ARG A 141 -19.91 -2.71 -14.76
CA ARG A 141 -20.68 -2.96 -15.99
C ARG A 141 -21.84 -3.92 -15.80
N THR A 142 -21.66 -4.96 -14.97
CA THR A 142 -22.73 -5.94 -14.68
C THR A 142 -23.75 -5.42 -13.69
N SER A 143 -23.39 -4.41 -12.90
CA SER A 143 -24.20 -3.85 -11.81
C SER A 143 -24.23 -2.32 -11.89
N ILE A 144 -24.71 -1.76 -13.04
CA ILE A 144 -24.90 -0.31 -13.16
C ILE A 144 -25.87 0.23 -12.13
N ASP A 145 -26.80 -0.63 -11.69
CA ASP A 145 -27.66 -0.36 -10.55
C ASP A 145 -26.89 -0.06 -9.25
N ALA A 146 -25.61 -0.48 -9.17
CA ALA A 146 -24.73 -0.27 -8.04
C ALA A 146 -23.76 0.92 -8.20
N ALA A 147 -23.54 1.41 -9.40
CA ALA A 147 -22.68 2.58 -9.65
C ALA A 147 -23.31 3.88 -9.12
N LEU A 148 -24.63 3.93 -9.02
CA LEU A 148 -25.37 5.05 -8.44
C LEU A 148 -25.61 4.77 -6.93
N GLN A 149 -24.62 5.03 -6.10
CA GLN A 149 -24.82 4.94 -4.65
C GLN A 149 -25.77 6.03 -4.16
N ALA A 150 -26.91 5.61 -3.59
CA ALA A 150 -27.87 6.54 -3.00
C ALA A 150 -27.19 7.36 -1.90
N ARG A 151 -27.47 8.68 -1.86
CA ARG A 151 -26.97 9.64 -0.86
C ARG A 151 -25.46 9.91 -0.88
N GLN A 152 -24.78 9.63 -1.99
CA GLN A 152 -23.38 10.00 -2.19
C GLN A 152 -23.21 10.77 -3.50
N PHE A 153 -22.26 11.71 -3.49
CA PHE A 153 -21.85 12.36 -4.73
C PHE A 153 -20.91 11.41 -5.48
N ASN A 154 -21.34 10.94 -6.64
CA ASN A 154 -20.54 10.12 -7.52
C ASN A 154 -19.80 11.06 -8.49
N SER A 155 -18.52 11.23 -8.30
CA SER A 155 -17.63 12.06 -9.14
C SER A 155 -16.70 11.23 -10.03
N ASP A 156 -16.92 9.90 -10.10
CA ASP A 156 -16.07 8.98 -10.88
C ASP A 156 -16.32 9.04 -12.40
N LEU A 157 -17.29 9.88 -12.82
CA LEU A 157 -17.62 10.14 -14.21
C LEU A 157 -16.93 11.42 -14.65
N ASP A 158 -16.08 11.38 -15.66
CA ASP A 158 -15.33 12.52 -16.17
C ASP A 158 -16.21 13.77 -16.35
N ASP A 159 -15.89 14.82 -15.57
CA ASP A 159 -16.58 16.11 -15.59
C ASP A 159 -18.11 16.07 -15.34
N ILE A 160 -18.65 14.94 -14.83
CA ILE A 160 -20.05 14.83 -14.38
C ILE A 160 -20.07 14.41 -12.91
N MET A 161 -20.76 15.18 -12.07
CA MET A 161 -21.07 14.82 -10.70
C MET A 161 -22.54 14.47 -10.57
N ILE A 162 -22.85 13.28 -10.06
CA ILE A 162 -24.22 12.79 -9.90
C ILE A 162 -24.50 12.53 -8.42
N TYR A 163 -25.61 13.06 -7.95
CA TYR A 163 -26.18 12.74 -6.64
C TYR A 163 -27.61 12.25 -6.81
N VAL A 164 -27.96 11.15 -6.17
CA VAL A 164 -29.30 10.58 -6.14
C VAL A 164 -29.67 10.26 -4.69
N ALA A 165 -30.79 10.79 -4.19
CA ALA A 165 -31.21 10.54 -2.81
C ALA A 165 -31.73 9.12 -2.61
N HIS A 166 -32.48 8.57 -3.58
CA HIS A 166 -33.03 7.23 -3.51
C HIS A 166 -32.94 6.54 -4.86
N VAL A 167 -32.47 5.29 -4.87
CA VAL A 167 -32.39 4.42 -6.06
C VAL A 167 -33.21 3.17 -5.75
N ASP A 168 -34.24 2.90 -6.55
CA ASP A 168 -34.95 1.62 -6.53
C ASP A 168 -34.29 0.65 -7.49
N MET A 169 -33.58 -0.34 -6.95
CA MET A 169 -32.84 -1.34 -7.73
C MET A 169 -33.73 -2.24 -8.60
N LYS A 170 -35.03 -2.38 -8.28
CA LYS A 170 -35.97 -3.24 -9.03
C LYS A 170 -36.59 -2.52 -10.19
N THR A 171 -37.03 -1.27 -10.00
CA THR A 171 -37.74 -0.48 -11.00
C THR A 171 -36.81 0.42 -11.81
N LYS A 172 -35.54 0.54 -11.40
CA LYS A 172 -34.53 1.48 -11.95
C LYS A 172 -34.96 2.93 -11.86
N GLU A 173 -35.85 3.26 -10.93
CA GLU A 173 -36.31 4.60 -10.66
C GLU A 173 -35.38 5.32 -9.70
N LEU A 174 -35.08 6.56 -10.04
CA LEU A 174 -34.24 7.47 -9.28
C LEU A 174 -35.11 8.58 -8.71
N LYS A 175 -34.87 9.03 -7.47
CA LYS A 175 -35.59 10.15 -6.87
C LYS A 175 -34.63 11.17 -6.30
N ASP A 176 -35.03 12.45 -6.38
CA ASP A 176 -34.28 13.61 -5.92
C ASP A 176 -32.86 13.60 -6.51
N ILE A 177 -32.79 13.88 -7.80
CA ILE A 177 -31.59 13.78 -8.61
C ILE A 177 -30.97 15.15 -8.77
N PHE A 178 -29.68 15.25 -8.54
CA PHE A 178 -28.84 16.40 -8.84
C PHE A 178 -27.69 15.94 -9.74
N ILE A 179 -27.52 16.60 -10.89
CA ILE A 179 -26.46 16.30 -11.84
C ILE A 179 -25.75 17.62 -12.18
N GLU A 180 -24.44 17.66 -12.00
CA GLU A 180 -23.57 18.73 -12.45
C GLU A 180 -22.73 18.23 -13.62
N ASP A 181 -22.87 18.84 -14.78
CA ASP A 181 -22.16 18.50 -16.02
C ASP A 181 -21.23 19.63 -16.43
N ARG A 182 -19.92 19.36 -16.41
CA ARG A 182 -18.83 20.27 -16.75
C ARG A 182 -18.12 19.90 -18.06
N ARG A 183 -18.66 18.99 -18.86
CA ARG A 183 -18.03 18.51 -20.10
C ARG A 183 -17.80 19.63 -21.13
N THR A 184 -18.59 20.70 -21.08
CA THR A 184 -18.42 21.87 -21.94
C THR A 184 -17.53 22.88 -21.24
N LYS A 185 -16.38 23.22 -21.82
CA LYS A 185 -15.45 24.20 -21.25
C LYS A 185 -16.14 25.56 -21.09
N GLY A 186 -16.00 26.15 -19.91
CA GLY A 186 -16.58 27.46 -19.58
C GLY A 186 -18.06 27.43 -19.18
N VAL A 187 -18.77 26.31 -19.34
CA VAL A 187 -20.19 26.19 -19.02
C VAL A 187 -20.43 25.07 -18.02
N VAL A 188 -21.15 25.36 -16.95
CA VAL A 188 -21.58 24.38 -15.95
C VAL A 188 -23.08 24.21 -16.02
N ASN A 189 -23.57 23.00 -16.36
CA ASN A 189 -24.99 22.67 -16.38
C ASN A 189 -25.36 21.94 -15.09
N ILE A 190 -26.26 22.51 -14.31
CA ILE A 190 -26.78 21.89 -13.08
C ILE A 190 -28.22 21.47 -13.34
N SER A 191 -28.47 20.18 -13.41
CA SER A 191 -29.81 19.60 -13.61
C SER A 191 -30.36 19.08 -12.29
N ILE A 192 -31.57 19.49 -11.93
CA ILE A 192 -32.27 19.05 -10.72
C ILE A 192 -33.61 18.49 -11.15
N ALA A 193 -33.91 17.24 -10.75
CA ALA A 193 -35.18 16.60 -11.08
C ALA A 193 -35.71 15.79 -9.88
N PRO A 194 -37.03 15.81 -9.60
CA PRO A 194 -37.64 15.03 -8.54
C PRO A 194 -37.65 13.53 -8.83
N SER A 195 -37.62 13.14 -10.10
CA SER A 195 -37.61 11.74 -10.51
C SER A 195 -36.89 11.54 -11.84
N GLY A 196 -36.39 10.35 -12.05
CA GLY A 196 -35.76 9.92 -13.28
C GLY A 196 -35.67 8.41 -13.38
N ARG A 197 -35.25 7.93 -14.53
CA ARG A 197 -35.06 6.50 -14.77
C ARG A 197 -33.76 6.25 -15.53
N LEU A 198 -33.06 5.21 -15.14
CA LEU A 198 -31.89 4.73 -15.88
C LEU A 198 -32.36 3.83 -17.03
N VAL A 199 -32.12 4.25 -18.28
CA VAL A 199 -32.48 3.54 -19.51
C VAL A 199 -31.18 3.06 -20.17
N ARG A 200 -31.14 1.77 -20.52
CA ARG A 200 -30.07 1.20 -21.33
C ARG A 200 -30.52 1.18 -22.79
N LEU A 201 -29.78 1.78 -23.71
CA LEU A 201 -29.99 1.59 -25.12
C LEU A 201 -29.42 0.21 -25.55
N GLU A 202 -30.22 -0.58 -26.26
CA GLU A 202 -29.91 -1.98 -26.61
C GLU A 202 -28.69 -2.15 -27.55
N ASP A 203 -28.31 -1.13 -28.31
CA ASP A 203 -27.28 -1.22 -29.37
C ASP A 203 -25.98 -0.52 -29.04
N GLU A 204 -25.91 0.29 -27.98
CA GLU A 204 -24.69 1.01 -27.59
C GLU A 204 -24.39 0.80 -26.11
N GLN A 205 -23.12 0.75 -25.75
CA GLN A 205 -22.67 0.67 -24.35
C GLN A 205 -22.92 1.98 -23.59
N THR A 206 -23.94 2.74 -24.01
CA THR A 206 -24.31 4.05 -23.50
C THR A 206 -25.52 3.93 -22.60
N TYR A 207 -25.42 4.50 -21.40
CA TYR A 207 -26.54 4.62 -20.47
C TYR A 207 -27.12 6.01 -20.55
N THR A 208 -28.42 6.11 -20.56
CA THR A 208 -29.16 7.37 -20.55
C THR A 208 -29.88 7.52 -19.22
N ILE A 209 -29.60 8.58 -18.48
CA ILE A 209 -30.43 8.99 -17.36
C ILE A 209 -31.54 9.90 -17.94
N ARG A 210 -32.75 9.40 -17.94
CA ARG A 210 -33.92 10.20 -18.29
C ARG A 210 -34.48 10.86 -17.05
N LEU A 211 -34.45 12.18 -17.00
CA LEU A 211 -34.99 13.01 -15.94
C LEU A 211 -36.39 13.49 -16.27
N TYR A 212 -37.27 13.54 -15.25
CA TYR A 212 -38.64 13.98 -15.40
C TYR A 212 -38.93 15.24 -14.60
N ASN A 213 -39.61 16.21 -15.22
CA ASN A 213 -40.15 17.42 -14.60
C ASN A 213 -39.10 18.21 -13.79
N GLY A 214 -37.98 18.50 -14.39
CA GLY A 214 -36.86 19.15 -13.73
C GLY A 214 -36.53 20.56 -14.26
N VAL A 215 -35.43 21.11 -13.73
CA VAL A 215 -34.85 22.39 -14.12
C VAL A 215 -33.37 22.22 -14.40
N ILE A 216 -32.90 22.85 -15.48
CA ILE A 216 -31.49 23.00 -15.81
C ILE A 216 -31.10 24.46 -15.51
N ASN A 217 -30.07 24.64 -14.68
CA ASN A 217 -29.39 25.89 -14.45
C ASN A 217 -28.06 25.86 -15.20
N GLN A 218 -27.96 26.63 -16.27
CA GLN A 218 -26.74 26.77 -17.04
C GLN A 218 -26.00 28.03 -16.56
N VAL A 219 -24.79 27.82 -16.07
CA VAL A 219 -23.88 28.90 -15.64
C VAL A 219 -22.78 29.03 -16.67
N ASP A 220 -22.72 30.16 -17.36
CA ASP A 220 -21.63 30.50 -18.26
C ASP A 220 -20.56 31.29 -17.47
N MET A 221 -19.35 30.71 -17.39
CA MET A 221 -18.25 31.30 -16.62
C MET A 221 -17.53 32.41 -17.38
N GLU A 222 -17.69 32.50 -18.72
CA GLU A 222 -17.07 33.56 -19.53
C GLU A 222 -17.91 34.83 -19.47
N ASP A 223 -19.26 34.70 -19.60
CA ASP A 223 -20.18 35.83 -19.61
C ASP A 223 -20.80 36.13 -18.24
N ASN A 224 -20.49 35.36 -17.20
CA ASN A 224 -21.11 35.44 -15.86
C ASN A 224 -22.65 35.45 -15.92
N SER A 225 -23.25 34.75 -16.89
CA SER A 225 -24.69 34.66 -17.07
C SER A 225 -25.24 33.34 -16.52
N VAL A 226 -26.45 33.38 -15.98
CA VAL A 226 -27.17 32.20 -15.49
C VAL A 226 -28.49 32.11 -16.24
N SER A 227 -28.72 30.99 -16.93
CA SER A 227 -29.94 30.68 -17.62
C SER A 227 -30.70 29.55 -16.92
N HIS A 228 -32.01 29.72 -16.77
CA HIS A 228 -32.92 28.71 -16.21
C HIS A 228 -33.80 28.13 -17.27
N LEU A 229 -33.80 26.79 -17.41
CA LEU A 229 -34.62 26.08 -18.36
C LEU A 229 -35.41 24.99 -17.65
N GLY A 230 -36.74 25.06 -17.67
CA GLY A 230 -37.61 23.97 -17.19
C GLY A 230 -37.83 22.95 -18.31
N PHE A 231 -37.81 21.66 -17.97
CA PHE A 231 -38.06 20.58 -18.90
C PHE A 231 -39.07 19.58 -18.35
N GLY A 232 -39.84 18.95 -19.26
CA GLY A 232 -40.68 17.80 -18.93
C GLY A 232 -39.86 16.52 -18.89
N ASP A 233 -39.14 16.25 -19.98
CA ASP A 233 -38.23 15.12 -20.11
C ASP A 233 -36.86 15.64 -20.57
N TYR A 234 -35.76 15.12 -19.96
CA TYR A 234 -34.42 15.45 -20.35
C TYR A 234 -33.51 14.22 -20.26
N ASP A 235 -32.86 13.91 -21.36
CA ASP A 235 -32.00 12.74 -21.47
C ASP A 235 -30.51 13.15 -21.35
N ILE A 236 -29.84 12.61 -20.34
CA ILE A 236 -28.41 12.79 -20.13
C ILE A 236 -27.71 11.47 -20.50
N ASN A 237 -26.95 11.51 -21.58
CA ASN A 237 -26.16 10.37 -22.00
C ASN A 237 -24.89 10.26 -21.18
N ILE A 238 -24.72 9.13 -20.50
CA ILE A 238 -23.53 8.74 -19.78
C ILE A 238 -22.83 7.66 -20.60
N ASP A 239 -21.75 8.05 -21.25
CA ASP A 239 -20.92 7.12 -22.02
C ASP A 239 -20.00 6.39 -21.04
N LEU A 240 -20.33 5.12 -20.72
CA LEU A 240 -19.45 4.27 -19.93
C LEU A 240 -18.23 3.81 -20.72
N ASP A 241 -18.22 3.96 -22.04
CA ASP A 241 -17.00 3.82 -22.84
C ASP A 241 -16.07 5.03 -22.67
N SER A 242 -16.57 6.17 -22.18
CA SER A 242 -15.69 7.23 -21.70
C SER A 242 -14.92 6.78 -20.46
N LEU A 243 -15.50 6.01 -19.55
CA LEU A 243 -14.75 5.28 -18.49
C LEU A 243 -13.74 4.29 -19.10
N ASN A 244 -14.00 3.76 -20.31
CA ASN A 244 -13.07 2.93 -21.07
C ASN A 244 -12.08 3.75 -21.92
N LYS A 245 -12.53 4.87 -22.50
CA LYS A 245 -11.68 5.78 -23.30
C LYS A 245 -10.82 6.65 -22.40
N THR A 246 -11.30 7.00 -21.22
CA THR A 246 -10.50 7.49 -20.11
C THR A 246 -9.64 6.36 -19.53
N GLY A 247 -10.09 5.11 -19.59
CA GLY A 247 -9.26 3.89 -19.41
C GLY A 247 -8.22 3.66 -20.52
N GLY A 248 -8.38 4.25 -21.70
CA GLY A 248 -7.40 4.22 -22.81
C GLY A 248 -6.45 5.42 -22.82
N LYS A 249 -6.81 6.52 -22.17
CA LYS A 249 -6.01 7.71 -21.89
C LYS A 249 -6.04 8.12 -20.43
N MET A 250 -6.70 7.34 -19.56
CA MET A 250 -6.52 7.46 -18.14
C MET A 250 -5.03 7.29 -17.91
N SER A 251 -4.38 8.32 -17.43
CA SER A 251 -3.03 8.18 -16.92
C SER A 251 -3.08 7.00 -15.97
N LYS A 252 -2.55 5.83 -16.39
CA LYS A 252 -2.32 4.73 -15.44
C LYS A 252 -1.74 5.40 -14.22
N GLU A 253 -2.36 5.26 -13.07
CA GLU A 253 -1.74 5.75 -11.84
C GLU A 253 -0.31 5.25 -11.84
N LEU A 254 0.62 6.04 -11.38
CA LEU A 254 2.05 5.75 -11.51
C LEU A 254 2.38 4.33 -11.01
N ASP A 255 1.68 3.89 -9.99
CA ASP A 255 1.84 2.58 -9.37
C ASP A 255 1.17 1.40 -10.15
N GLU A 256 0.25 1.69 -11.09
CA GLU A 256 -0.29 0.70 -12.03
C GLU A 256 0.66 0.42 -13.20
N ARG A 257 1.63 1.30 -13.44
CA ARG A 257 2.57 1.16 -14.57
C ARG A 257 3.58 0.06 -14.31
N ASN A 258 3.83 -0.74 -15.33
CA ASN A 258 5.00 -1.62 -15.32
C ASN A 258 6.28 -0.78 -15.31
N ILE A 259 7.39 -1.33 -14.82
CA ILE A 259 8.68 -0.60 -14.78
C ILE A 259 9.05 -0.05 -16.15
N GLY A 260 8.81 -0.80 -17.24
CA GLY A 260 9.08 -0.33 -18.61
C GLY A 260 8.25 0.90 -18.97
N ASP A 261 6.94 0.87 -18.70
CA ASP A 261 6.03 1.99 -18.94
C ASP A 261 6.41 3.21 -18.09
N LEU A 262 6.83 2.97 -16.83
CA LEU A 262 7.24 4.03 -15.90
C LEU A 262 8.52 4.72 -16.38
N ILE A 263 9.51 3.96 -16.85
CA ILE A 263 10.75 4.51 -17.41
C ILE A 263 10.48 5.29 -18.70
N GLN A 264 9.61 4.78 -19.59
CA GLN A 264 9.21 5.52 -20.79
C GLN A 264 8.49 6.83 -20.43
N PHE A 265 7.62 6.81 -19.42
CA PHE A 265 6.93 7.99 -18.93
C PHE A 265 7.91 9.04 -18.42
N ILE A 266 8.91 8.64 -17.62
CA ILE A 266 9.95 9.54 -17.12
C ILE A 266 10.79 10.12 -18.28
N ARG A 267 11.13 9.28 -19.31
CA ARG A 267 11.93 9.72 -20.49
C ARG A 267 11.17 10.63 -21.44
N ALA A 268 9.85 10.54 -21.49
CA ALA A 268 9.01 11.36 -22.36
C ALA A 268 9.02 12.85 -22.02
N GLY A 269 9.69 13.26 -20.93
CA GLY A 269 9.88 14.65 -20.57
C GLY A 269 8.59 15.29 -20.05
N ILE A 270 8.24 14.99 -18.81
CA ILE A 270 7.06 15.57 -18.17
C ILE A 270 7.34 17.04 -17.87
N SER A 271 6.51 17.92 -18.40
CA SER A 271 6.61 19.37 -18.20
C SER A 271 6.36 19.78 -16.72
N ASN A 272 5.62 18.93 -15.98
CA ASN A 272 5.28 19.18 -14.58
C ASN A 272 6.31 18.50 -13.66
N LYS A 273 7.06 19.32 -12.91
CA LYS A 273 8.11 18.88 -11.97
C LYS A 273 7.57 17.94 -10.87
N ILE A 274 6.33 18.17 -10.41
CA ILE A 274 5.70 17.36 -9.36
C ILE A 274 5.46 15.93 -9.86
N HIS A 275 4.83 15.77 -11.01
CA HIS A 275 4.58 14.44 -11.58
C HIS A 275 5.86 13.67 -11.93
N LEU A 276 6.92 14.38 -12.30
CA LEU A 276 8.23 13.76 -12.51
C LEU A 276 8.82 13.26 -11.19
N SER A 277 8.70 14.05 -10.11
CA SER A 277 9.15 13.66 -8.78
C SER A 277 8.40 12.43 -8.26
N GLU A 278 7.08 12.41 -8.38
CA GLU A 278 6.24 11.26 -8.02
C GLU A 278 6.62 9.99 -8.79
N ALA A 279 6.83 10.10 -10.10
CA ALA A 279 7.23 8.96 -10.94
C ALA A 279 8.61 8.43 -10.56
N LEU A 280 9.56 9.30 -10.22
CA LEU A 280 10.88 8.90 -9.73
C LEU A 280 10.81 8.27 -8.34
N MET A 281 9.96 8.79 -7.44
CA MET A 281 9.74 8.19 -6.11
C MET A 281 9.19 6.78 -6.24
N GLU A 282 8.14 6.59 -7.04
CA GLU A 282 7.56 5.26 -7.30
C GLU A 282 8.61 4.28 -7.85
N LEU A 283 9.45 4.73 -8.81
CA LEU A 283 10.51 3.90 -9.34
C LEU A 283 11.53 3.50 -8.27
N HIS A 284 11.99 4.47 -7.45
CA HIS A 284 12.97 4.20 -6.40
C HIS A 284 12.37 3.37 -5.26
N GLU A 285 11.10 3.54 -4.92
CA GLU A 285 10.40 2.76 -3.90
C GLU A 285 10.40 1.27 -4.25
N ARG A 286 10.08 0.93 -5.51
CA ARG A 286 10.05 -0.48 -5.97
C ARG A 286 11.37 -1.22 -5.81
N PHE A 287 12.48 -0.49 -5.77
CA PHE A 287 13.79 -1.05 -5.48
C PHE A 287 14.18 -0.91 -4.01
N ALA A 288 13.85 0.20 -3.37
CA ALA A 288 14.23 0.48 -1.99
C ALA A 288 13.56 -0.47 -0.98
N ILE A 289 12.28 -0.79 -1.18
CA ILE A 289 11.54 -1.71 -0.29
C ILE A 289 12.15 -3.13 -0.26
N PRO A 290 12.50 -3.78 -1.37
CA PRO A 290 13.23 -5.05 -1.32
C PRO A 290 14.52 -4.98 -0.49
N PHE A 291 15.30 -3.91 -0.61
CA PHE A 291 16.53 -3.73 0.16
C PHE A 291 16.29 -3.53 1.66
N ALA A 292 15.06 -3.24 2.09
CA ALA A 292 14.69 -3.25 3.50
C ALA A 292 14.92 -4.62 4.15
N CYS A 293 14.76 -5.72 3.40
CA CYS A 293 15.10 -7.07 3.90
C CYS A 293 16.55 -7.15 4.37
N LEU A 294 17.46 -6.51 3.65
CA LEU A 294 18.88 -6.50 4.01
C LEU A 294 19.17 -5.57 5.19
N SER A 295 18.68 -4.32 5.14
CA SER A 295 18.96 -3.31 6.16
C SER A 295 18.33 -3.68 7.52
N LEU A 296 17.05 -4.12 7.51
CA LEU A 296 16.37 -4.58 8.73
C LEU A 296 16.89 -5.92 9.21
N GLY A 297 17.30 -6.83 8.31
CA GLY A 297 17.90 -8.10 8.68
C GLY A 297 19.28 -7.92 9.35
N LEU A 298 20.11 -7.02 8.81
CA LEU A 298 21.39 -6.64 9.44
C LEU A 298 21.19 -6.02 10.84
N LEU A 299 20.12 -5.27 11.05
CA LEU A 299 19.76 -4.71 12.34
C LEU A 299 19.22 -5.78 13.31
N ALA A 300 18.35 -6.67 12.82
CA ALA A 300 17.71 -7.71 13.64
C ALA A 300 18.71 -8.71 14.20
N PHE A 301 19.77 -9.06 13.46
CA PHE A 301 20.77 -10.02 13.86
C PHE A 301 21.48 -9.63 15.18
N PRO A 302 22.15 -8.49 15.31
CA PRO A 302 22.80 -8.11 16.56
C PRO A 302 21.80 -7.88 17.70
N LEU A 303 20.58 -7.39 17.42
CA LEU A 303 19.54 -7.23 18.43
C LEU A 303 19.09 -8.58 18.99
N GLY A 304 18.94 -9.60 18.15
CA GLY A 304 18.59 -10.96 18.55
C GLY A 304 19.67 -11.59 19.43
N VAL A 305 20.93 -11.49 19.02
CA VAL A 305 22.09 -12.00 19.78
C VAL A 305 22.21 -11.35 21.16
N GLN A 306 21.99 -10.04 21.27
CA GLN A 306 22.14 -9.28 22.50
C GLN A 306 21.04 -9.52 23.54
N SER A 307 19.89 -10.02 23.12
CA SER A 307 18.70 -10.19 23.98
C SER A 307 18.89 -11.13 25.16
N ALA A 308 19.91 -12.00 25.12
CA ALA A 308 20.30 -12.84 26.27
C ALA A 308 20.81 -12.03 27.46
N SER A 309 21.48 -10.90 27.21
CA SER A 309 22.01 -9.99 28.22
C SER A 309 20.99 -8.97 28.74
N LEU A 310 19.98 -8.63 27.90
CA LEU A 310 18.90 -7.73 28.25
C LEU A 310 17.66 -8.59 28.59
N ARG A 311 16.88 -8.19 29.64
CA ARG A 311 15.66 -8.90 30.06
C ARG A 311 14.83 -9.33 28.84
N LYS A 312 14.38 -10.60 28.81
CA LYS A 312 13.71 -11.39 27.75
C LYS A 312 12.73 -10.67 26.76
N SER A 313 12.28 -9.46 27.06
CA SER A 313 11.28 -8.73 26.26
C SER A 313 11.84 -7.54 25.48
N SER A 314 13.05 -7.05 25.80
CA SER A 314 13.55 -5.78 25.26
C SER A 314 13.99 -5.87 23.80
N GLY A 315 14.55 -6.99 23.37
CA GLY A 315 15.00 -7.17 21.97
C GLY A 315 13.85 -7.15 20.95
N PHE A 316 12.73 -7.81 21.27
CA PHE A 316 11.56 -7.85 20.40
C PHE A 316 10.90 -6.46 20.30
N SER A 317 10.74 -5.75 21.43
CA SER A 317 10.19 -4.40 21.44
C SER A 317 11.05 -3.41 20.66
N LEU A 318 12.38 -3.53 20.75
CA LEU A 318 13.31 -2.73 19.94
C LEU A 318 13.20 -3.05 18.45
N GLY A 319 13.06 -4.31 18.10
CA GLY A 319 12.83 -4.72 16.71
C GLY A 319 11.58 -4.07 16.12
N ILE A 320 10.44 -4.14 16.82
CA ILE A 320 9.20 -3.48 16.40
C ILE A 320 9.39 -1.96 16.31
N PHE A 321 10.08 -1.35 17.26
CA PHE A 321 10.36 0.09 17.23
C PHE A 321 11.14 0.49 15.97
N PHE A 322 12.24 -0.21 15.67
CA PHE A 322 13.02 0.09 14.47
C PHE A 322 12.26 -0.20 13.17
N PHE A 323 11.40 -1.20 13.15
CA PHE A 323 10.52 -1.46 12.05
C PHE A 323 9.55 -0.29 11.80
N LEU A 324 8.84 0.15 12.83
CA LEU A 324 7.92 1.30 12.73
C LEU A 324 8.69 2.57 12.35
N PHE A 325 9.88 2.75 12.88
CA PHE A 325 10.73 3.89 12.56
C PHE A 325 11.20 3.86 11.09
N TYR A 326 11.51 2.69 10.55
CA TYR A 326 11.81 2.53 9.11
C TYR A 326 10.65 3.02 8.24
N TYR A 327 9.43 2.55 8.51
CA TYR A 327 8.26 2.96 7.72
C TYR A 327 7.87 4.42 7.95
N PHE A 328 8.09 4.93 9.14
CA PHE A 328 7.93 6.37 9.41
C PHE A 328 8.90 7.21 8.55
N LEU A 329 10.16 6.81 8.46
CA LEU A 329 11.14 7.49 7.60
C LEU A 329 10.77 7.39 6.13
N LEU A 330 10.27 6.24 5.68
CA LEU A 330 9.82 6.03 4.30
C LEU A 330 8.63 6.94 3.98
N ALA A 331 7.62 6.98 4.85
CA ALA A 331 6.44 7.84 4.70
C ALA A 331 6.81 9.34 4.73
N ALA A 332 7.74 9.74 5.60
CA ALA A 332 8.26 11.09 5.64
C ALA A 332 9.01 11.43 4.33
N GLY A 333 9.76 10.47 3.79
CA GLY A 333 10.42 10.59 2.49
C GLY A 333 9.43 10.78 1.35
N TRP A 334 8.31 10.08 1.34
CA TRP A 334 7.21 10.27 0.40
C TRP A 334 6.62 11.67 0.50
N SER A 335 6.14 12.04 1.70
CA SER A 335 5.47 13.32 1.92
C SER A 335 6.36 14.51 1.57
N ALA A 336 7.65 14.46 1.89
CA ALA A 336 8.58 15.52 1.52
C ALA A 336 8.87 15.54 0.00
N GLY A 337 8.84 14.37 -0.68
CA GLY A 337 9.09 14.26 -2.12
C GLY A 337 7.91 14.73 -2.99
N GLU A 338 6.67 14.70 -2.50
CA GLU A 338 5.49 15.19 -3.19
C GLU A 338 5.59 16.68 -3.55
N THR A 339 6.31 17.48 -2.75
CA THR A 339 6.55 18.89 -3.04
C THR A 339 7.54 19.13 -4.19
N GLY A 340 8.33 18.12 -4.54
CA GLY A 340 9.37 18.20 -5.58
C GLY A 340 10.61 19.03 -5.18
N ASP A 341 10.76 19.35 -3.88
CA ASP A 341 11.82 20.23 -3.38
C ASP A 341 13.16 19.53 -3.16
N TYR A 342 13.16 18.20 -3.13
CA TYR A 342 14.38 17.43 -2.90
C TYR A 342 14.50 16.19 -3.80
N PRO A 343 15.72 15.63 -3.98
CA PRO A 343 15.91 14.48 -4.85
C PRO A 343 15.17 13.22 -4.35
N PRO A 344 14.27 12.61 -5.14
CA PRO A 344 13.47 11.42 -4.78
C PRO A 344 14.31 10.24 -4.27
N ILE A 345 15.52 10.06 -4.82
CA ILE A 345 16.42 9.01 -4.41
C ILE A 345 16.77 9.06 -2.91
N LEU A 346 16.95 10.26 -2.36
CA LEU A 346 17.29 10.42 -0.94
C LEU A 346 16.14 9.97 -0.05
N GLY A 347 14.89 10.34 -0.37
CA GLY A 347 13.71 9.97 0.43
C GLY A 347 13.50 8.47 0.52
N MET A 348 13.66 7.78 -0.60
CA MET A 348 13.39 6.34 -0.67
C MET A 348 14.54 5.49 -0.12
N TRP A 349 15.81 5.92 -0.28
CA TRP A 349 16.96 5.12 0.13
C TRP A 349 17.48 5.45 1.52
N LEU A 350 17.23 6.68 2.05
CA LEU A 350 17.68 7.12 3.36
C LEU A 350 17.28 6.16 4.51
N PRO A 351 16.05 5.62 4.57
CA PRO A 351 15.67 4.64 5.58
C PRO A 351 16.57 3.40 5.57
N ASN A 352 16.90 2.89 4.38
CA ASN A 352 17.80 1.73 4.23
C ASN A 352 19.20 2.02 4.72
N VAL A 353 19.75 3.19 4.38
CA VAL A 353 21.09 3.61 4.81
C VAL A 353 21.17 3.79 6.33
N ILE A 354 20.16 4.45 6.92
CA ILE A 354 20.09 4.66 8.37
C ILE A 354 20.01 3.30 9.10
N MET A 355 19.04 2.44 8.70
CA MET A 355 18.84 1.16 9.38
C MET A 355 20.02 0.20 9.19
N GLY A 356 20.56 0.14 7.96
CA GLY A 356 21.75 -0.66 7.68
C GLY A 356 22.97 -0.16 8.46
N GLY A 357 23.19 1.16 8.54
CA GLY A 357 24.25 1.78 9.32
C GLY A 357 24.14 1.49 10.81
N VAL A 358 22.94 1.62 11.39
CA VAL A 358 22.68 1.27 12.80
C VAL A 358 22.89 -0.23 13.02
N GLY A 359 22.46 -1.08 12.08
CA GLY A 359 22.68 -2.53 12.15
C GLY A 359 24.15 -2.91 12.16
N ILE A 360 24.96 -2.31 11.26
CA ILE A 360 26.41 -2.52 11.21
C ILE A 360 27.07 -2.02 12.50
N PHE A 361 26.67 -0.86 12.99
CA PHE A 361 27.19 -0.32 14.26
C PHE A 361 26.95 -1.26 15.44
N PHE A 362 25.73 -1.79 15.58
CA PHE A 362 25.41 -2.75 16.63
C PHE A 362 26.14 -4.08 16.43
N LEU A 363 26.33 -4.53 15.19
CA LEU A 363 27.08 -5.72 14.88
C LEU A 363 28.55 -5.62 15.34
N ILE A 364 29.21 -4.49 15.05
CA ILE A 364 30.59 -4.25 15.42
C ILE A 364 30.73 -4.21 16.96
N LYS A 365 29.81 -3.52 17.65
CA LYS A 365 29.81 -3.46 19.12
C LYS A 365 29.60 -4.85 19.75
N ASN A 366 28.64 -5.61 19.28
CA ASN A 366 28.38 -6.95 19.78
C ASN A 366 29.53 -7.92 19.50
N ALA A 367 30.24 -7.76 18.39
CA ALA A 367 31.40 -8.56 18.06
C ALA A 367 32.58 -8.26 18.99
N LYS A 368 32.70 -7.05 19.53
CA LYS A 368 33.69 -6.62 20.51
C LYS A 368 33.26 -6.86 21.97
N GLU A 369 32.05 -7.43 22.17
CA GLU A 369 31.45 -7.65 23.49
C GLU A 369 31.29 -6.37 24.34
N GLU A 370 31.27 -5.21 23.68
CA GLU A 370 31.01 -3.94 24.31
C GLU A 370 29.51 -3.76 24.60
N PRO A 371 29.14 -3.28 25.81
CA PRO A 371 27.73 -3.01 26.09
C PRO A 371 27.18 -1.93 25.15
N VAL A 372 26.13 -2.23 24.41
CA VAL A 372 25.42 -1.23 23.60
C VAL A 372 24.64 -0.35 24.58
N ILE A 373 25.21 0.78 24.95
CA ILE A 373 24.49 1.81 25.70
C ILE A 373 23.57 2.49 24.71
N LEU A 374 22.26 2.21 24.80
CA LEU A 374 21.24 2.94 24.05
C LEU A 374 21.37 4.43 24.38
N PRO A 375 21.25 5.31 23.35
CA PRO A 375 21.29 6.75 23.60
C PRO A 375 20.33 7.14 24.73
N ALA A 376 20.77 8.03 25.60
CA ALA A 376 20.06 8.39 26.83
C ALA A 376 18.59 8.80 26.59
N PHE A 377 18.27 9.38 25.42
CA PHE A 377 16.89 9.76 25.08
C PHE A 377 15.95 8.55 24.91
N LEU A 378 16.43 7.41 24.37
CA LEU A 378 15.63 6.19 24.23
C LEU A 378 15.42 5.51 25.59
N THR A 379 16.45 5.48 26.44
CA THR A 379 16.31 4.96 27.82
C THR A 379 15.36 5.81 28.64
N THR A 380 15.39 7.14 28.47
CA THR A 380 14.49 8.07 29.14
C THR A 380 13.04 7.90 28.62
N ALA A 381 12.82 7.75 27.32
CA ALA A 381 11.50 7.51 26.75
C ALA A 381 10.92 6.18 27.26
N ILE A 382 11.68 5.10 27.31
CA ILE A 382 11.26 3.80 27.87
C ILE A 382 10.92 3.92 29.36
N LEU A 383 11.70 4.67 30.13
CA LEU A 383 11.45 4.92 31.55
C LEU A 383 10.18 5.75 31.79
N ILE A 384 9.93 6.77 30.96
CA ILE A 384 8.71 7.59 31.02
C ILE A 384 7.48 6.73 30.75
N VAL A 385 7.51 5.90 29.70
CA VAL A 385 6.42 4.99 29.37
C VAL A 385 6.20 3.98 30.50
N LYS A 386 7.25 3.36 31.01
CA LYS A 386 7.18 2.41 32.11
C LYS A 386 6.60 3.04 33.40
N ASN A 387 7.02 4.26 33.74
CA ASN A 387 6.51 4.97 34.92
C ASN A 387 5.04 5.41 34.78
N ARG A 388 4.57 5.73 33.56
CA ARG A 388 3.15 5.99 33.30
C ARG A 388 2.27 4.75 33.48
N PHE A 389 2.74 3.57 33.05
CA PHE A 389 2.01 2.31 33.24
C PHE A 389 2.08 1.78 34.67
N ALA A 390 3.18 2.04 35.41
CA ALA A 390 3.30 1.65 36.80
C ALA A 390 2.44 2.52 37.76
N LYS A 391 2.10 3.75 37.36
CA LYS A 391 1.25 4.67 38.14
C LYS A 391 -0.27 4.44 37.95
N LYS A 392 -0.64 3.52 37.02
CA LYS A 392 -2.04 3.13 36.75
C LYS A 392 -2.43 1.77 37.33
N ARG A 393 -1.55 1.15 38.10
CA ARG A 393 -1.82 0.04 39.00
C ARG A 393 -1.76 0.52 40.45
#